data_4cce58c80198e5175ac66deb05a4c4d1
#
_entry.id   4cce58c80198e5175ac66deb05a4c4d1
#
_cell.length_a   1.000
_cell.length_b   1.000
_cell.length_c   1.000
_cell.angle_alpha   90.00
_cell.angle_beta   90.00
_cell.angle_gamma   90.00
#
_symmetry.space_group_name_H-M   'P 1'
#
loop_
_entity.id
_entity.type
_entity.pdbx_description
1 polymer ?
#
loop_
_entity_poly.entity_id
_entity_poly.type
_entity_poly.pdbx_seq_one_letter_code
_entity_poly.pdbx_strand_id
1 'polypeptide(L)'
;MPFFAYSFFFLILPSAVVLIGAFQDDKGGFTTKNISEVIHTPQYRHAFRTSIEISLLTAFLGGVLGLLMAYAAVKRGTPRWIRPTLSTFSGVAANFAGVPLAFAFIATLGTLGIVTKYMRDHFGFNPYEHGFSLFTFTGVSIVYLYFQIPLMILVIMPALDGLRAEWREASSNLGGTAYHYWRHVGIPVLAPSILGGMVLLFGNSFSAYATAYSLTGGAINLVPLVIGQNIGADVLSNPHLSQALALGMIVVIAFSMTVYALLQRRASRWVKR
;
A
#
# COMPACT_ATOMS: atom_id res chain seq x y z
N MET A 1 13.88 25.98 -15.73
CA MET A 1 13.48 26.82 -14.58
C MET A 1 11.98 26.67 -14.20
N PRO A 2 10.96 26.70 -15.09
CA PRO A 2 9.55 26.61 -14.66
C PRO A 2 9.19 25.32 -13.90
N PHE A 3 9.78 24.17 -14.25
CA PHE A 3 9.57 22.91 -13.54
C PHE A 3 10.00 22.96 -12.06
N PHE A 4 11.17 23.53 -11.76
CA PHE A 4 11.64 23.64 -10.38
C PHE A 4 10.82 24.63 -9.57
N ALA A 5 10.37 25.74 -10.18
CA ALA A 5 9.46 26.68 -9.53
C ALA A 5 8.11 26.01 -9.23
N TYR A 6 7.53 25.28 -10.17
CA TYR A 6 6.30 24.51 -9.96
C TYR A 6 6.48 23.49 -8.83
N SER A 7 7.52 22.69 -8.87
CA SER A 7 7.79 21.68 -7.82
C SER A 7 8.00 22.33 -6.44
N PHE A 8 8.65 23.46 -6.37
CA PHE A 8 8.86 24.19 -5.11
C PHE A 8 7.51 24.66 -4.54
N PHE A 9 6.71 25.39 -5.33
CA PHE A 9 5.47 25.98 -4.83
C PHE A 9 4.36 24.95 -4.57
N PHE A 10 4.28 23.88 -5.36
CA PHE A 10 3.17 22.92 -5.28
C PHE A 10 3.49 21.61 -4.55
N LEU A 11 4.76 21.26 -4.36
CA LEU A 11 5.17 20.06 -3.62
C LEU A 11 5.91 20.37 -2.32
N ILE A 12 6.95 21.23 -2.39
CA ILE A 12 7.81 21.46 -1.22
C ILE A 12 7.13 22.40 -0.23
N LEU A 13 6.59 23.52 -0.70
CA LEU A 13 6.00 24.53 0.18
C LEU A 13 4.80 24.01 0.99
N PRO A 14 3.78 23.29 0.43
CA PRO A 14 2.71 22.71 1.23
C PRO A 14 3.23 21.68 2.25
N SER A 15 4.22 20.87 1.87
CA SER A 15 4.84 19.92 2.80
C SER A 15 5.56 20.62 3.94
N ALA A 16 6.26 21.70 3.67
CA ALA A 16 6.93 22.50 4.69
C ALA A 16 5.92 23.17 5.63
N VAL A 17 4.81 23.67 5.12
CA VAL A 17 3.71 24.25 5.95
C VAL A 17 3.16 23.22 6.92
N VAL A 18 2.93 21.96 6.46
CA VAL A 18 2.46 20.87 7.33
C VAL A 18 3.50 20.56 8.42
N LEU A 19 4.80 20.51 8.05
CA LEU A 19 5.89 20.24 9.00
C LEU A 19 5.99 21.34 10.05
N ILE A 20 5.95 22.62 9.64
CA ILE A 20 6.07 23.77 10.54
C ILE A 20 4.82 23.86 11.43
N GLY A 21 3.64 23.72 10.87
CA GLY A 21 2.39 23.84 11.58
C GLY A 21 2.16 22.76 12.64
N ALA A 22 2.78 21.58 12.49
CA ALA A 22 2.77 20.55 13.53
C ALA A 22 3.41 21.02 14.85
N PHE A 23 4.30 22.00 14.79
CA PHE A 23 5.00 22.61 15.93
C PHE A 23 4.45 23.99 16.29
N GLN A 24 3.31 24.40 15.77
CA GLN A 24 2.69 25.68 16.08
C GLN A 24 1.47 25.53 16.97
N ASP A 25 1.27 26.51 17.82
CA ASP A 25 0.07 26.69 18.62
C ASP A 25 -0.87 27.70 17.91
N ASP A 26 -2.14 27.81 18.34
CA ASP A 26 -3.16 28.72 17.79
C ASP A 26 -2.74 30.21 17.78
N LYS A 27 -1.74 30.59 18.55
CA LYS A 27 -1.16 31.94 18.61
C LYS A 27 0.09 32.10 17.74
N GLY A 28 0.47 31.07 16.99
CA GLY A 28 1.68 31.07 16.15
C GLY A 28 3.00 30.85 16.92
N GLY A 29 2.92 30.50 18.21
CA GLY A 29 4.06 30.15 19.04
C GLY A 29 4.56 28.74 18.79
N PHE A 30 5.84 28.47 19.09
CA PHE A 30 6.40 27.12 19.02
C PHE A 30 5.88 26.26 20.17
N THR A 31 5.34 25.07 19.82
CA THR A 31 4.85 24.13 20.80
C THR A 31 5.06 22.68 20.37
N THR A 32 5.25 21.78 21.32
CA THR A 32 5.27 20.33 21.10
C THR A 32 3.99 19.64 21.60
N LYS A 33 3.00 20.40 22.05
CA LYS A 33 1.74 19.87 22.62
C LYS A 33 1.01 18.98 21.63
N ASN A 34 0.90 19.39 20.37
CA ASN A 34 0.20 18.64 19.33
C ASN A 34 0.83 17.25 19.13
N ILE A 35 2.16 17.19 19.11
CA ILE A 35 2.91 15.92 18.98
C ILE A 35 2.72 15.06 20.24
N SER A 36 2.81 15.69 21.42
CA SER A 36 2.55 15.00 22.69
C SER A 36 1.13 14.42 22.73
N GLU A 37 0.14 15.18 22.25
CA GLU A 37 -1.25 14.74 22.17
C GLU A 37 -1.41 13.54 21.22
N VAL A 38 -0.80 13.57 20.04
CA VAL A 38 -0.79 12.43 19.10
C VAL A 38 -0.20 11.17 19.74
N ILE A 39 0.87 11.31 20.52
CA ILE A 39 1.56 10.18 21.16
C ILE A 39 0.78 9.64 22.36
N HIS A 40 0.14 10.50 23.18
CA HIS A 40 -0.47 10.09 24.45
C HIS A 40 -1.95 9.75 24.32
N THR A 41 -2.66 10.27 23.31
CA THR A 41 -4.10 9.98 23.12
C THR A 41 -4.30 8.56 22.57
N PRO A 42 -5.06 7.70 23.29
CA PRO A 42 -5.26 6.30 22.89
C PRO A 42 -5.89 6.16 21.49
N GLN A 43 -6.79 7.07 21.11
CA GLN A 43 -7.44 7.08 19.80
C GLN A 43 -6.44 7.20 18.66
N TYR A 44 -5.48 8.12 18.73
CA TYR A 44 -4.48 8.34 17.69
C TYR A 44 -3.48 7.19 17.61
N ARG A 45 -3.04 6.67 18.75
CA ARG A 45 -2.18 5.47 18.78
C ARG A 45 -2.87 4.27 18.14
N HIS A 46 -4.16 4.07 18.43
CA HIS A 46 -4.94 3.01 17.79
C HIS A 46 -5.06 3.24 16.29
N ALA A 47 -5.30 4.49 15.84
CA ALA A 47 -5.35 4.83 14.43
C ALA A 47 -4.04 4.51 13.70
N PHE A 48 -2.89 4.89 14.26
CA PHE A 48 -1.57 4.56 13.71
C PHE A 48 -1.35 3.04 13.65
N ARG A 49 -1.64 2.35 14.75
CA ARG A 49 -1.51 0.90 14.81
C ARG A 49 -2.35 0.19 13.75
N THR A 50 -3.64 0.50 13.67
CA THR A 50 -4.56 -0.10 12.69
C THR A 50 -4.13 0.21 11.26
N SER A 51 -3.71 1.46 10.97
CA SER A 51 -3.21 1.84 9.65
C SER A 51 -1.94 1.07 9.27
N ILE A 52 -0.99 0.92 10.20
CA ILE A 52 0.24 0.16 9.98
C ILE A 52 -0.07 -1.33 9.78
N GLU A 53 -0.93 -1.92 10.60
CA GLU A 53 -1.30 -3.33 10.52
C GLU A 53 -1.98 -3.65 9.17
N ILE A 54 -2.98 -2.86 8.74
CA ILE A 54 -3.63 -3.03 7.43
C ILE A 54 -2.61 -2.86 6.30
N SER A 55 -1.77 -1.83 6.38
CA SER A 55 -0.80 -1.54 5.32
C SER A 55 0.28 -2.60 5.19
N LEU A 56 0.79 -3.13 6.30
CA LEU A 56 1.75 -4.23 6.30
C LEU A 56 1.13 -5.53 5.77
N LEU A 57 -0.08 -5.86 6.24
CA LEU A 57 -0.80 -7.05 5.80
C LEU A 57 -1.06 -7.01 4.29
N THR A 58 -1.62 -5.90 3.81
CA THR A 58 -2.00 -5.77 2.39
C THR A 58 -0.79 -5.60 1.49
N ALA A 59 0.29 -4.94 1.93
CA ALA A 59 1.55 -4.86 1.20
C ALA A 59 2.23 -6.24 1.11
N PHE A 60 2.23 -7.02 2.19
CA PHE A 60 2.79 -8.37 2.18
C PHE A 60 1.97 -9.32 1.28
N LEU A 61 0.66 -9.42 1.51
CA LEU A 61 -0.20 -10.29 0.71
C LEU A 61 -0.26 -9.84 -0.76
N GLY A 62 -0.44 -8.55 -1.00
CA GLY A 62 -0.44 -7.97 -2.36
C GLY A 62 0.91 -8.16 -3.06
N GLY A 63 2.01 -8.00 -2.32
CA GLY A 63 3.36 -8.24 -2.79
C GLY A 63 3.60 -9.69 -3.20
N VAL A 64 3.23 -10.65 -2.34
CA VAL A 64 3.38 -12.08 -2.63
C VAL A 64 2.48 -12.52 -3.77
N LEU A 65 1.19 -12.19 -3.72
CA LEU A 65 0.24 -12.59 -4.77
C LEU A 65 0.57 -11.94 -6.11
N GLY A 66 0.90 -10.65 -6.12
CA GLY A 66 1.30 -9.93 -7.33
C GLY A 66 2.59 -10.47 -7.93
N LEU A 67 3.60 -10.80 -7.11
CA LEU A 67 4.82 -11.46 -7.56
C LEU A 67 4.54 -12.83 -8.19
N LEU A 68 3.71 -13.65 -7.55
CA LEU A 68 3.35 -14.98 -8.07
C LEU A 68 2.60 -14.87 -9.41
N MET A 69 1.65 -13.94 -9.52
CA MET A 69 0.91 -13.71 -10.77
C MET A 69 1.83 -13.19 -11.89
N ALA A 70 2.69 -12.22 -11.60
CA ALA A 70 3.68 -11.71 -12.56
C ALA A 70 4.64 -12.80 -13.01
N TYR A 71 5.14 -13.62 -12.07
CA TYR A 71 6.00 -14.75 -12.39
C TYR A 71 5.30 -15.78 -13.29
N ALA A 72 4.05 -16.12 -12.99
CA ALA A 72 3.26 -17.05 -13.80
C ALA A 72 3.07 -16.52 -15.23
N ALA A 73 2.90 -15.21 -15.42
CA ALA A 73 2.74 -14.57 -16.72
C ALA A 73 4.02 -14.56 -17.57
N VAL A 74 5.21 -14.56 -16.93
CA VAL A 74 6.51 -14.50 -17.62
C VAL A 74 7.14 -15.89 -17.82
N LYS A 75 6.61 -16.92 -17.15
CA LYS A 75 7.14 -18.29 -17.22
C LYS A 75 7.11 -18.84 -18.65
N ARG A 76 8.15 -19.62 -19.02
CA ARG A 76 8.20 -20.35 -20.30
C ARG A 76 6.97 -21.28 -20.45
N GLY A 77 6.32 -21.23 -21.62
CA GLY A 77 5.11 -21.98 -21.91
C GLY A 77 3.79 -21.22 -21.69
N THR A 78 3.85 -20.03 -21.09
CA THR A 78 2.68 -19.17 -20.97
C THR A 78 2.32 -18.58 -22.34
N PRO A 79 1.04 -18.61 -22.75
CA PRO A 79 0.58 -18.00 -24.00
C PRO A 79 1.00 -16.52 -24.10
N ARG A 80 1.46 -16.10 -25.28
CA ARG A 80 2.02 -14.76 -25.49
C ARG A 80 1.08 -13.61 -25.19
N TRP A 81 -0.23 -13.85 -25.23
CA TRP A 81 -1.24 -12.83 -24.97
C TRP A 81 -1.46 -12.56 -23.47
N ILE A 82 -1.14 -13.51 -22.56
CA ILE A 82 -1.40 -13.37 -21.12
C ILE A 82 -0.63 -12.20 -20.52
N ARG A 83 0.63 -12.05 -20.87
CA ARG A 83 1.49 -11.01 -20.34
C ARG A 83 1.00 -9.58 -20.67
N PRO A 84 0.76 -9.20 -21.92
CA PRO A 84 0.26 -7.86 -22.23
C PRO A 84 -1.14 -7.62 -21.64
N THR A 85 -2.02 -8.62 -21.66
CA THR A 85 -3.35 -8.53 -21.06
C THR A 85 -3.27 -8.28 -19.54
N LEU A 86 -2.43 -9.05 -18.83
CA LEU A 86 -2.23 -8.88 -17.40
C LEU A 86 -1.62 -7.51 -17.07
N SER A 87 -0.65 -7.05 -17.85
CA SER A 87 -0.03 -5.73 -17.66
C SER A 87 -1.03 -4.60 -17.91
N THR A 88 -1.80 -4.67 -19.01
CA THR A 88 -2.83 -3.65 -19.30
C THR A 88 -3.93 -3.63 -18.24
N PHE A 89 -4.45 -4.82 -17.88
CA PHE A 89 -5.44 -4.94 -16.81
C PHE A 89 -4.90 -4.39 -15.48
N SER A 90 -3.67 -4.73 -15.13
CA SER A 90 -3.02 -4.24 -13.91
C SER A 90 -2.86 -2.71 -13.93
N GLY A 91 -2.56 -2.11 -15.09
CA GLY A 91 -2.48 -0.67 -15.25
C GLY A 91 -3.82 0.04 -14.97
N VAL A 92 -4.91 -0.54 -15.42
CA VAL A 92 -6.27 -0.03 -15.14
C VAL A 92 -6.65 -0.29 -13.68
N ALA A 93 -6.49 -1.52 -13.20
CA ALA A 93 -6.93 -1.93 -11.87
C ALA A 93 -6.15 -1.24 -10.74
N ALA A 94 -4.83 -1.03 -10.91
CA ALA A 94 -4.02 -0.30 -9.92
C ALA A 94 -4.46 1.15 -9.74
N ASN A 95 -5.04 1.77 -10.78
CA ASN A 95 -5.56 3.14 -10.74
C ASN A 95 -7.07 3.21 -10.45
N PHE A 96 -7.77 2.07 -10.46
CA PHE A 96 -9.18 1.99 -10.10
C PHE A 96 -9.29 1.86 -8.57
N ALA A 97 -9.21 3.01 -7.90
CA ALA A 97 -9.23 3.14 -6.45
C ALA A 97 -10.20 4.28 -6.04
N GLY A 98 -10.26 4.60 -4.75
CA GLY A 98 -11.11 5.67 -4.24
C GLY A 98 -12.59 5.30 -4.21
N VAL A 99 -13.43 6.30 -4.47
CA VAL A 99 -14.89 6.21 -4.43
C VAL A 99 -15.46 5.13 -5.35
N PRO A 100 -15.07 5.05 -6.64
CA PRO A 100 -15.62 4.03 -7.55
C PRO A 100 -15.35 2.59 -7.07
N LEU A 101 -14.15 2.33 -6.54
CA LEU A 101 -13.78 1.02 -6.00
C LEU A 101 -14.64 0.66 -4.78
N ALA A 102 -14.80 1.58 -3.84
CA ALA A 102 -15.61 1.37 -2.65
C ALA A 102 -17.06 0.99 -3.02
N PHE A 103 -17.68 1.75 -3.93
CA PHE A 103 -19.02 1.45 -4.40
C PHE A 103 -19.13 0.11 -5.14
N ALA A 104 -18.13 -0.27 -5.95
CA ALA A 104 -18.09 -1.56 -6.60
C ALA A 104 -18.10 -2.71 -5.58
N PHE A 105 -17.29 -2.60 -4.51
CA PHE A 105 -17.28 -3.59 -3.43
C PHE A 105 -18.55 -3.59 -2.59
N ILE A 106 -19.14 -2.43 -2.29
CA ILE A 106 -20.44 -2.37 -1.61
C ILE A 106 -21.53 -3.02 -2.46
N ALA A 107 -21.57 -2.75 -3.76
CA ALA A 107 -22.57 -3.35 -4.66
C ALA A 107 -22.39 -4.87 -4.85
N THR A 108 -21.17 -5.40 -4.70
CA THR A 108 -20.88 -6.82 -4.90
C THR A 108 -20.88 -7.60 -3.59
N LEU A 109 -20.12 -7.14 -2.59
CA LEU A 109 -19.87 -7.86 -1.32
C LEU A 109 -20.53 -7.19 -0.11
N GLY A 110 -21.26 -6.09 -0.27
CA GLY A 110 -22.03 -5.47 0.82
C GLY A 110 -23.15 -6.41 1.32
N THR A 111 -23.82 -6.03 2.40
CA THR A 111 -24.91 -6.84 3.01
C THR A 111 -26.03 -7.20 2.02
N LEU A 112 -26.34 -6.30 1.10
CA LEU A 112 -27.30 -6.48 0.00
C LEU A 112 -26.60 -6.66 -1.36
N GLY A 113 -25.30 -6.90 -1.35
CA GLY A 113 -24.49 -7.05 -2.56
C GLY A 113 -24.87 -8.28 -3.39
N ILE A 114 -24.65 -8.20 -4.69
CA ILE A 114 -25.03 -9.25 -5.65
C ILE A 114 -24.41 -10.61 -5.25
N VAL A 115 -23.12 -10.64 -4.92
CA VAL A 115 -22.41 -11.88 -4.54
C VAL A 115 -22.89 -12.39 -3.19
N THR A 116 -23.08 -11.51 -2.21
CA THR A 116 -23.61 -11.87 -0.88
C THR A 116 -25.00 -12.46 -0.98
N LYS A 117 -25.87 -11.84 -1.80
CA LYS A 117 -27.22 -12.35 -2.06
C LYS A 117 -27.16 -13.71 -2.74
N TYR A 118 -26.34 -13.89 -3.77
CA TYR A 118 -26.17 -15.15 -4.48
C TYR A 118 -25.70 -16.28 -3.54
N MET A 119 -24.72 -16.00 -2.68
CA MET A 119 -24.21 -16.96 -1.69
C MET A 119 -25.31 -17.36 -0.70
N ARG A 120 -26.11 -16.42 -0.22
CA ARG A 120 -27.23 -16.68 0.69
C ARG A 120 -28.33 -17.50 0.02
N ASP A 121 -28.72 -17.11 -1.19
CA ASP A 121 -29.89 -17.70 -1.86
C ASP A 121 -29.59 -19.11 -2.43
N HIS A 122 -28.33 -19.40 -2.85
CA HIS A 122 -27.97 -20.70 -3.46
C HIS A 122 -27.21 -21.64 -2.52
N PHE A 123 -26.43 -21.10 -1.58
CA PHE A 123 -25.62 -21.91 -0.67
C PHE A 123 -26.09 -21.83 0.78
N GLY A 124 -27.12 -21.03 1.09
CA GLY A 124 -27.57 -20.81 2.45
C GLY A 124 -26.52 -20.17 3.37
N PHE A 125 -25.47 -19.61 2.78
CA PHE A 125 -24.32 -19.02 3.50
C PHE A 125 -24.35 -17.51 3.43
N ASN A 126 -24.49 -16.86 4.60
CA ASN A 126 -24.40 -15.41 4.72
C ASN A 126 -23.07 -15.04 5.44
N PRO A 127 -22.08 -14.47 4.76
CA PRO A 127 -20.80 -14.08 5.39
C PRO A 127 -20.96 -13.16 6.59
N TYR A 128 -21.96 -12.28 6.56
CA TYR A 128 -22.21 -11.30 7.63
C TYR A 128 -22.70 -11.94 8.92
N GLU A 129 -23.38 -13.07 8.86
CA GLU A 129 -23.80 -13.84 10.03
C GLU A 129 -22.64 -14.63 10.65
N HIS A 130 -21.55 -14.82 9.88
CA HIS A 130 -20.34 -15.51 10.31
C HIS A 130 -19.19 -14.54 10.67
N GLY A 131 -19.51 -13.29 11.02
CA GLY A 131 -18.54 -12.31 11.51
C GLY A 131 -17.76 -11.55 10.43
N PHE A 132 -18.04 -11.77 9.14
CA PHE A 132 -17.48 -10.92 8.09
C PHE A 132 -18.23 -9.59 8.02
N SER A 133 -17.50 -8.51 7.88
CA SER A 133 -18.05 -7.20 7.51
C SER A 133 -17.09 -6.46 6.61
N LEU A 134 -17.64 -5.87 5.54
CA LEU A 134 -16.87 -5.07 4.59
C LEU A 134 -16.31 -3.80 5.23
N PHE A 135 -16.91 -3.35 6.33
CA PHE A 135 -16.56 -2.10 7.02
C PHE A 135 -15.58 -2.31 8.19
N THR A 136 -14.99 -3.50 8.30
CA THR A 136 -14.01 -3.86 9.32
C THR A 136 -12.60 -3.93 8.75
N PHE A 137 -11.62 -4.20 9.63
CA PHE A 137 -10.23 -4.46 9.26
C PHE A 137 -10.10 -5.46 8.10
N THR A 138 -10.80 -6.59 8.18
CA THR A 138 -10.76 -7.64 7.15
C THR A 138 -11.34 -7.18 5.82
N GLY A 139 -12.50 -6.50 5.86
CA GLY A 139 -13.15 -6.00 4.65
C GLY A 139 -12.31 -4.93 3.94
N VAL A 140 -11.78 -3.97 4.69
CA VAL A 140 -10.87 -2.94 4.14
C VAL A 140 -9.61 -3.58 3.55
N SER A 141 -9.05 -4.60 4.23
CA SER A 141 -7.87 -5.32 3.72
C SER A 141 -8.15 -6.01 2.39
N ILE A 142 -9.32 -6.64 2.22
CA ILE A 142 -9.72 -7.27 0.95
C ILE A 142 -9.85 -6.21 -0.16
N VAL A 143 -10.50 -5.09 0.13
CA VAL A 143 -10.63 -4.00 -0.86
C VAL A 143 -9.25 -3.43 -1.25
N TYR A 144 -8.34 -3.30 -0.30
CA TYR A 144 -6.99 -2.82 -0.57
C TYR A 144 -6.18 -3.79 -1.43
N LEU A 145 -6.34 -5.10 -1.24
CA LEU A 145 -5.67 -6.10 -2.08
C LEU A 145 -6.04 -5.96 -3.56
N TYR A 146 -7.23 -5.46 -3.88
CA TYR A 146 -7.67 -5.25 -5.25
C TYR A 146 -6.72 -4.36 -6.07
N PHE A 147 -6.23 -3.27 -5.51
CA PHE A 147 -5.27 -2.38 -6.19
C PHE A 147 -3.81 -2.70 -5.86
N GLN A 148 -3.54 -3.34 -4.74
CA GLN A 148 -2.19 -3.72 -4.32
C GLN A 148 -1.59 -4.82 -5.20
N ILE A 149 -2.36 -5.86 -5.51
CA ILE A 149 -1.91 -6.96 -6.37
C ILE A 149 -1.53 -6.46 -7.77
N PRO A 150 -2.39 -5.72 -8.49
CA PRO A 150 -2.03 -5.16 -9.79
C PRO A 150 -0.83 -4.21 -9.72
N LEU A 151 -0.73 -3.38 -8.69
CA LEU A 151 0.39 -2.47 -8.51
C LEU A 151 1.71 -3.23 -8.39
N MET A 152 1.73 -4.33 -7.60
CA MET A 152 2.92 -5.17 -7.50
C MET A 152 3.28 -5.83 -8.84
N ILE A 153 2.30 -6.28 -9.62
CA ILE A 153 2.54 -6.86 -10.96
C ILE A 153 3.28 -5.84 -11.83
N LEU A 154 2.81 -4.59 -11.87
CA LEU A 154 3.45 -3.53 -12.67
C LEU A 154 4.89 -3.24 -12.23
N VAL A 155 5.13 -3.21 -10.92
CA VAL A 155 6.44 -2.89 -10.34
C VAL A 155 7.46 -4.02 -10.56
N ILE A 156 7.02 -5.28 -10.43
CA ILE A 156 7.95 -6.42 -10.45
C ILE A 156 8.20 -6.98 -11.86
N MET A 157 7.29 -6.76 -12.80
CA MET A 157 7.38 -7.32 -14.14
C MET A 157 8.68 -6.92 -14.87
N PRO A 158 9.14 -5.65 -14.87
CA PRO A 158 10.42 -5.27 -15.48
C PRO A 158 11.62 -5.96 -14.81
N ALA A 159 11.57 -6.18 -13.51
CA ALA A 159 12.65 -6.87 -12.80
C ALA A 159 12.71 -8.37 -13.15
N LEU A 160 11.55 -9.02 -13.34
CA LEU A 160 11.47 -10.40 -13.82
C LEU A 160 12.01 -10.53 -15.23
N ASP A 161 11.77 -9.54 -16.10
CA ASP A 161 12.34 -9.50 -17.47
C ASP A 161 13.86 -9.32 -17.48
N GLY A 162 14.40 -8.68 -16.46
CA GLY A 162 15.84 -8.52 -16.26
C GLY A 162 16.58 -9.80 -15.89
N LEU A 163 15.88 -10.90 -15.56
CA LEU A 163 16.50 -12.19 -15.30
C LEU A 163 16.98 -12.85 -16.60
N ARG A 164 18.30 -12.93 -16.76
CA ARG A 164 18.91 -13.51 -17.97
C ARG A 164 18.73 -15.03 -18.01
N ALA A 165 18.40 -15.55 -19.18
CA ALA A 165 18.25 -16.99 -19.40
C ALA A 165 19.57 -17.75 -19.16
N GLU A 166 20.71 -17.11 -19.50
CA GLU A 166 22.05 -17.67 -19.35
C GLU A 166 22.37 -18.06 -17.90
N TRP A 167 21.88 -17.30 -16.92
CA TRP A 167 22.09 -17.61 -15.51
C TRP A 167 21.41 -18.91 -15.09
N ARG A 168 20.26 -19.20 -15.68
CA ARG A 168 19.53 -20.44 -15.44
C ARG A 168 20.23 -21.63 -16.11
N GLU A 169 20.71 -21.42 -17.35
CA GLU A 169 21.48 -22.42 -18.09
C GLU A 169 22.79 -22.73 -17.40
N ALA A 170 23.54 -21.72 -16.96
CA ALA A 170 24.77 -21.90 -16.18
C ALA A 170 24.52 -22.71 -14.89
N SER A 171 23.43 -22.38 -14.15
CA SER A 171 23.05 -23.13 -12.95
C SER A 171 22.76 -24.61 -13.28
N SER A 172 22.07 -24.89 -14.39
CA SER A 172 21.75 -26.24 -14.82
C SER A 172 23.01 -27.02 -15.23
N ASN A 173 23.93 -26.37 -15.94
CA ASN A 173 25.21 -26.98 -16.39
C ASN A 173 26.12 -27.34 -15.19
N LEU A 174 26.00 -26.62 -14.09
CA LEU A 174 26.67 -26.93 -12.82
C LEU A 174 25.93 -27.99 -11.98
N GLY A 175 24.91 -28.65 -12.53
CA GLY A 175 24.11 -29.66 -11.82
C GLY A 175 23.07 -29.08 -10.85
N GLY A 176 22.83 -27.76 -10.90
CA GLY A 176 21.86 -27.10 -10.05
C GLY A 176 20.42 -27.39 -10.47
N THR A 177 19.55 -27.64 -9.48
CA THR A 177 18.10 -27.74 -9.69
C THR A 177 17.44 -26.36 -9.80
N ALA A 178 16.16 -26.32 -10.19
CA ALA A 178 15.38 -25.07 -10.20
C ALA A 178 15.36 -24.39 -8.81
N TYR A 179 15.36 -25.17 -7.72
CA TYR A 179 15.44 -24.65 -6.37
C TYR A 179 16.78 -23.93 -6.11
N HIS A 180 17.91 -24.54 -6.54
CA HIS A 180 19.24 -23.91 -6.42
C HIS A 180 19.31 -22.59 -7.18
N TYR A 181 18.79 -22.55 -8.42
CA TYR A 181 18.72 -21.32 -9.19
C TYR A 181 17.93 -20.22 -8.46
N TRP A 182 16.72 -20.54 -8.01
CA TRP A 182 15.89 -19.53 -7.32
C TRP A 182 16.51 -19.06 -6.02
N ARG A 183 17.04 -19.95 -5.20
CA ARG A 183 17.64 -19.62 -3.90
C ARG A 183 18.90 -18.77 -4.02
N HIS A 184 19.77 -19.06 -4.99
CA HIS A 184 21.10 -18.45 -5.07
C HIS A 184 21.23 -17.37 -6.14
N VAL A 185 20.33 -17.31 -7.12
CA VAL A 185 20.38 -16.34 -8.24
C VAL A 185 19.09 -15.55 -8.32
N GLY A 186 17.95 -16.19 -8.56
CA GLY A 186 16.69 -15.51 -8.86
C GLY A 186 16.21 -14.62 -7.73
N ILE A 187 16.02 -15.17 -6.52
CA ILE A 187 15.54 -14.40 -5.37
C ILE A 187 16.53 -13.29 -4.96
N PRO A 188 17.83 -13.54 -4.82
CA PRO A 188 18.79 -12.47 -4.48
C PRO A 188 18.80 -11.31 -5.48
N VAL A 189 18.70 -11.60 -6.78
CA VAL A 189 18.66 -10.57 -7.84
C VAL A 189 17.35 -9.78 -7.79
N LEU A 190 16.22 -10.44 -7.54
CA LEU A 190 14.91 -9.79 -7.44
C LEU A 190 14.64 -9.13 -6.08
N ALA A 191 15.36 -9.51 -5.03
CA ALA A 191 15.09 -9.05 -3.67
C ALA A 191 15.01 -7.52 -3.54
N PRO A 192 15.89 -6.69 -4.16
CA PRO A 192 15.75 -5.25 -4.11
C PRO A 192 14.43 -4.75 -4.71
N SER A 193 14.01 -5.32 -5.84
CA SER A 193 12.76 -4.94 -6.52
C SER A 193 11.52 -5.42 -5.76
N ILE A 194 11.57 -6.61 -5.16
CA ILE A 194 10.49 -7.15 -4.32
C ILE A 194 10.31 -6.27 -3.09
N LEU A 195 11.40 -5.98 -2.37
CA LEU A 195 11.37 -5.14 -1.18
C LEU A 195 10.92 -3.71 -1.51
N GLY A 196 11.42 -3.13 -2.60
CA GLY A 196 11.01 -1.81 -3.07
C GLY A 196 9.53 -1.77 -3.43
N GLY A 197 9.04 -2.79 -4.12
CA GLY A 197 7.62 -2.96 -4.41
C GLY A 197 6.79 -3.03 -3.12
N MET A 198 7.18 -3.86 -2.15
CA MET A 198 6.45 -3.97 -0.87
C MET A 198 6.40 -2.66 -0.10
N VAL A 199 7.48 -1.87 -0.07
CA VAL A 199 7.49 -0.56 0.58
C VAL A 199 6.60 0.44 -0.15
N LEU A 200 6.59 0.41 -1.49
CA LEU A 200 5.68 1.21 -2.30
C LEU A 200 4.22 0.83 -2.02
N LEU A 201 3.90 -0.45 -1.96
CA LEU A 201 2.57 -0.96 -1.60
C LEU A 201 2.17 -0.49 -0.19
N PHE A 202 3.08 -0.58 0.78
CA PHE A 202 2.86 -0.10 2.15
C PHE A 202 2.50 1.39 2.16
N GLY A 203 3.28 2.24 1.50
CA GLY A 203 3.03 3.68 1.43
C GLY A 203 1.69 3.99 0.75
N ASN A 204 1.36 3.28 -0.34
CA ASN A 204 0.10 3.43 -1.06
C ASN A 204 -1.12 3.08 -0.18
N SER A 205 -1.07 1.95 0.54
CA SER A 205 -2.11 1.54 1.49
C SER A 205 -2.22 2.47 2.68
N PHE A 206 -1.08 2.86 3.26
CA PHE A 206 -1.02 3.72 4.45
C PHE A 206 -1.60 5.11 4.23
N SER A 207 -1.53 5.62 3.00
CA SER A 207 -2.07 6.93 2.61
C SER A 207 -3.46 6.88 1.97
N ALA A 208 -4.08 5.70 1.82
CA ALA A 208 -5.33 5.52 1.10
C ALA A 208 -6.54 6.06 1.89
N TYR A 209 -6.83 7.36 1.74
CA TYR A 209 -7.97 8.04 2.37
C TYR A 209 -9.29 7.77 1.65
N ALA A 210 -9.36 8.07 0.34
CA ALA A 210 -10.63 8.12 -0.39
C ALA A 210 -11.36 6.77 -0.43
N THR A 211 -10.62 5.65 -0.62
CA THR A 211 -11.20 4.30 -0.62
C THR A 211 -11.72 3.92 0.78
N ALA A 212 -10.93 4.17 1.83
CA ALA A 212 -11.31 3.86 3.19
C ALA A 212 -12.54 4.68 3.64
N TYR A 213 -12.54 5.98 3.36
CA TYR A 213 -13.65 6.87 3.72
C TYR A 213 -14.94 6.48 3.01
N SER A 214 -14.89 6.29 1.69
CA SER A 214 -16.07 5.93 0.91
C SER A 214 -16.61 4.54 1.25
N LEU A 215 -15.74 3.63 1.69
CA LEU A 215 -16.14 2.30 2.10
C LEU A 215 -16.77 2.28 3.49
N THR A 216 -16.14 2.95 4.47
CA THR A 216 -16.47 2.78 5.89
C THR A 216 -17.19 3.99 6.50
N GLY A 217 -17.28 5.12 5.78
CA GLY A 217 -17.83 6.35 6.32
C GLY A 217 -17.09 6.89 7.55
N GLY A 218 -15.84 6.42 7.77
CA GLY A 218 -15.06 6.76 8.97
C GLY A 218 -15.28 5.82 10.17
N ALA A 219 -16.00 4.71 10.00
CA ALA A 219 -16.24 3.75 11.10
C ALA A 219 -14.98 3.02 11.56
N ILE A 220 -13.96 2.91 10.72
CA ILE A 220 -12.67 2.35 11.10
C ILE A 220 -11.68 3.46 11.45
N ASN A 221 -10.94 3.28 12.52
CA ASN A 221 -9.99 4.29 13.00
C ASN A 221 -8.65 4.17 12.26
N LEU A 222 -8.52 4.90 11.14
CA LEU A 222 -7.28 5.01 10.34
C LEU A 222 -6.76 6.45 10.39
N VAL A 223 -5.44 6.63 10.40
CA VAL A 223 -4.83 7.97 10.49
C VAL A 223 -5.31 8.92 9.40
N PRO A 224 -5.36 8.53 8.10
CA PRO A 224 -5.90 9.41 7.07
C PRO A 224 -7.35 9.84 7.33
N LEU A 225 -8.20 8.95 7.88
CA LEU A 225 -9.60 9.25 8.20
C LEU A 225 -9.70 10.22 9.39
N VAL A 226 -8.89 10.02 10.42
CA VAL A 226 -8.82 10.93 11.57
C VAL A 226 -8.39 12.34 11.15
N ILE A 227 -7.38 12.45 10.26
CA ILE A 227 -6.97 13.72 9.68
C ILE A 227 -8.13 14.37 8.92
N GLY A 228 -8.82 13.61 8.06
CA GLY A 228 -9.96 14.11 7.28
C GLY A 228 -11.11 14.57 8.16
N GLN A 229 -11.42 13.86 9.23
CA GLN A 229 -12.44 14.24 10.21
C GLN A 229 -12.08 15.54 10.95
N ASN A 230 -10.82 15.68 11.36
CA ASN A 230 -10.36 16.90 12.06
C ASN A 230 -10.34 18.14 11.16
N ILE A 231 -10.13 17.98 9.85
CA ILE A 231 -10.17 19.10 8.88
C ILE A 231 -11.62 19.46 8.51
N GLY A 232 -12.51 18.45 8.42
CA GLY A 232 -13.91 18.63 8.03
C GLY A 232 -14.86 19.00 9.18
N ALA A 233 -14.43 18.87 10.44
CA ALA A 233 -15.21 19.26 11.60
C ALA A 233 -15.19 20.78 11.76
N ASP A 234 -16.36 21.38 12.03
CA ASP A 234 -16.58 22.83 12.19
C ASP A 234 -15.61 23.50 13.18
N VAL A 235 -15.43 24.80 12.99
CA VAL A 235 -14.80 25.89 13.80
C VAL A 235 -14.01 25.57 15.09
N LEU A 236 -14.19 24.39 15.70
CA LEU A 236 -13.48 23.89 16.88
C LEU A 236 -12.34 22.92 16.55
N SER A 237 -12.08 22.65 15.27
CA SER A 237 -11.02 21.74 14.86
C SER A 237 -9.64 22.40 15.04
N ASN A 238 -8.73 21.69 15.70
CA ASN A 238 -7.34 22.12 15.82
C ASN A 238 -6.56 21.73 14.54
N PRO A 239 -6.32 22.65 13.59
CA PRO A 239 -5.62 22.33 12.34
C PRO A 239 -4.18 21.87 12.60
N HIS A 240 -3.55 22.36 13.69
CA HIS A 240 -2.20 21.98 14.07
C HIS A 240 -2.10 20.52 14.53
N LEU A 241 -3.18 19.98 15.11
CA LEU A 241 -3.27 18.56 15.47
C LEU A 241 -3.32 17.67 14.21
N SER A 242 -4.08 18.07 13.18
CA SER A 242 -4.10 17.38 11.88
C SER A 242 -2.73 17.39 11.20
N GLN A 243 -2.00 18.51 11.32
CA GLN A 243 -0.63 18.64 10.82
C GLN A 243 0.34 17.75 11.61
N ALA A 244 0.17 17.62 12.94
CA ALA A 244 0.96 16.71 13.76
C ALA A 244 0.69 15.23 13.43
N LEU A 245 -0.56 14.84 13.14
CA LEU A 245 -0.90 13.52 12.64
C LEU A 245 -0.26 13.25 11.26
N ALA A 246 -0.31 14.22 10.36
CA ALA A 246 0.33 14.13 9.05
C ALA A 246 1.86 14.03 9.17
N LEU A 247 2.49 14.78 10.10
CA LEU A 247 3.90 14.61 10.43
C LEU A 247 4.19 13.18 10.89
N GLY A 248 3.36 12.60 11.75
CA GLY A 248 3.47 11.21 12.18
C GLY A 248 3.43 10.23 10.99
N MET A 249 2.54 10.46 10.02
CA MET A 249 2.52 9.66 8.78
C MET A 249 3.81 9.78 7.97
N ILE A 250 4.33 11.00 7.82
CA ILE A 250 5.61 11.26 7.14
C ILE A 250 6.75 10.49 7.83
N VAL A 251 6.81 10.51 9.17
CA VAL A 251 7.82 9.78 9.95
C VAL A 251 7.73 8.28 9.69
N VAL A 252 6.54 7.69 9.70
CA VAL A 252 6.33 6.25 9.42
C VAL A 252 6.79 5.89 8.01
N ILE A 253 6.43 6.69 7.01
CA ILE A 253 6.85 6.46 5.62
C ILE A 253 8.37 6.64 5.47
N ALA A 254 8.95 7.68 6.06
CA ALA A 254 10.39 7.92 6.03
C ALA A 254 11.17 6.78 6.71
N PHE A 255 10.66 6.26 7.83
CA PHE A 255 11.22 5.09 8.49
C PHE A 255 11.19 3.86 7.56
N SER A 256 10.05 3.58 6.93
CA SER A 256 9.90 2.47 5.99
C SER A 256 10.87 2.57 4.82
N MET A 257 11.02 3.77 4.24
CA MET A 257 11.98 4.04 3.16
C MET A 257 13.44 3.88 3.63
N THR A 258 13.74 4.28 4.85
CA THR A 258 15.09 4.13 5.43
C THR A 258 15.42 2.64 5.62
N VAL A 259 14.49 1.87 6.18
CA VAL A 259 14.65 0.41 6.32
C VAL A 259 14.88 -0.24 4.95
N TYR A 260 14.08 0.13 3.96
CA TYR A 260 14.28 -0.33 2.59
C TYR A 260 15.67 0.00 2.04
N ALA A 261 16.11 1.24 2.17
CA ALA A 261 17.43 1.68 1.68
C ALA A 261 18.58 0.90 2.34
N LEU A 262 18.46 0.60 3.63
CA LEU A 262 19.42 -0.22 4.37
C LEU A 262 19.43 -1.67 3.88
N LEU A 263 18.26 -2.27 3.67
CA LEU A 263 18.13 -3.63 3.15
C LEU A 263 18.66 -3.73 1.72
N GLN A 264 18.35 -2.77 0.88
CA GLN A 264 18.86 -2.69 -0.50
C GLN A 264 20.38 -2.59 -0.54
N ARG A 265 20.99 -1.75 0.30
CA ARG A 265 22.45 -1.63 0.40
C ARG A 265 23.11 -2.95 0.81
N ARG A 266 22.48 -3.74 1.67
CA ARG A 266 22.96 -5.07 2.04
C ARG A 266 22.83 -6.06 0.88
N ALA A 267 21.69 -6.10 0.20
CA ALA A 267 21.43 -6.98 -0.93
C ALA A 267 22.38 -6.69 -2.11
N SER A 268 22.62 -5.41 -2.43
CA SER A 268 23.50 -5.02 -3.56
C SER A 268 24.98 -5.34 -3.34
N ARG A 269 25.44 -5.54 -2.10
CA ARG A 269 26.83 -5.95 -1.82
C ARG A 269 27.13 -7.37 -2.30
N TRP A 270 26.13 -8.23 -2.40
CA TRP A 270 26.30 -9.60 -2.89
C TRP A 270 26.39 -9.71 -4.40
N VAL A 271 25.84 -8.73 -5.13
CA VAL A 271 25.87 -8.70 -6.61
C VAL A 271 27.16 -8.09 -7.16
N LYS A 272 27.90 -7.31 -6.33
CA LYS A 272 29.17 -6.66 -6.73
C LYS A 272 30.43 -7.46 -6.42
N ARG A 273 30.29 -8.64 -5.84
CA ARG A 273 31.37 -9.63 -5.70
C ARG A 273 31.15 -10.77 -6.68
#